data_2a38ad7d0d6a88a5d2474f78782c28bd
#
_entry.id   2a38ad7d0d6a88a5d2474f78782c28bd
#
_cell.length_a   1.000
_cell.length_b   1.000
_cell.length_c   1.000
_cell.angle_alpha   90.00
_cell.angle_beta   90.00
_cell.angle_gamma   90.00
#
_symmetry.space_group_name_H-M   'P 1'
#
loop_
_entity.id
_entity.type
_entity.pdbx_description
1 polymer ?
#
loop_
_entity_poly.entity_id
_entity_poly.type
_entity_poly.pdbx_seq_one_letter_code
_entity_poly.pdbx_strand_id
1 'polypeptide(L)'
;EGYREFYNVVRLAESKAHSTPIFHGELAAFRRSLLNEVGGFPTSIGADDSHTATMIALRGYRSIAVDNAWCVESVPRGGYHKWRVRRAQHLIQHFATTLRHLTKASSGLRGVLLVETHLHLFNPWILAVATTILLYLAITGSLTALTLLVLGTTLLVYRPYRTWITTQLYLVIATIRNLWTREIAWGKQAKAR
;
A
#
# COMPACT_ATOMS: atom_id res chain seq x y z
N GLU A 1 -7.71 0.13 -14.94
CA GLU A 1 -8.27 1.44 -14.52
C GLU A 1 -8.89 1.38 -13.12
N GLY A 2 -9.86 0.53 -12.82
CA GLY A 2 -10.59 0.52 -11.54
C GLY A 2 -9.78 0.30 -10.24
N TYR A 3 -8.55 -0.19 -10.31
CA TYR A 3 -7.69 -0.33 -9.12
C TYR A 3 -7.29 1.03 -8.54
N ARG A 4 -6.90 1.98 -9.41
CA ARG A 4 -6.45 3.30 -8.97
C ARG A 4 -7.60 4.18 -8.51
N GLU A 5 -8.76 4.09 -9.16
CA GLU A 5 -9.96 4.82 -8.77
C GLU A 5 -10.37 4.51 -7.33
N PHE A 6 -10.40 3.22 -6.97
CA PHE A 6 -10.71 2.81 -5.60
C PHE A 6 -9.73 3.39 -4.57
N TYR A 7 -8.43 3.31 -4.83
CA TYR A 7 -7.42 3.86 -3.92
C TYR A 7 -7.43 5.40 -3.86
N ASN A 8 -7.82 6.08 -4.92
CA ASN A 8 -7.99 7.53 -4.90
C ASN A 8 -9.12 7.95 -3.95
N VAL A 9 -10.24 7.21 -3.93
CA VAL A 9 -11.35 7.46 -2.99
C VAL A 9 -10.86 7.28 -1.55
N VAL A 10 -10.10 6.23 -1.27
CA VAL A 10 -9.52 6.00 0.07
C VAL A 10 -8.62 7.16 0.49
N ARG A 11 -7.71 7.60 -0.37
CA ARG A 11 -6.81 8.73 -0.08
C ARG A 11 -7.53 10.05 0.15
N LEU A 12 -8.57 10.32 -0.61
CA LEU A 12 -9.41 11.50 -0.38
C LEU A 12 -10.13 11.41 0.97
N ALA A 13 -10.63 10.24 1.34
CA ALA A 13 -11.25 10.02 2.65
C ALA A 13 -10.25 10.19 3.80
N GLU A 14 -9.04 9.62 3.70
CA GLU A 14 -7.95 9.81 4.66
C GLU A 14 -7.55 11.28 4.76
N SER A 15 -7.44 11.97 3.62
CA SER A 15 -7.13 13.40 3.56
C SER A 15 -8.21 14.24 4.21
N LYS A 16 -9.49 13.86 4.13
CA LYS A 16 -10.59 14.51 4.86
C LYS A 16 -10.49 14.25 6.36
N ALA A 17 -10.17 13.03 6.77
CA ALA A 17 -10.01 12.66 8.17
C ALA A 17 -8.79 13.36 8.80
N HIS A 18 -7.63 13.30 8.17
CA HIS A 18 -6.40 14.01 8.59
C HIS A 18 -5.40 14.12 7.43
N SER A 19 -4.66 13.07 7.13
CA SER A 19 -3.60 13.02 6.13
C SER A 19 -3.55 11.63 5.51
N THR A 20 -3.25 11.54 4.22
CA THR A 20 -2.95 10.25 3.59
C THR A 20 -1.46 9.93 3.71
N PRO A 21 -1.07 8.72 4.11
CA PRO A 21 0.32 8.31 4.19
C PRO A 21 0.86 7.77 2.85
N ILE A 22 0.00 7.61 1.84
CA ILE A 22 0.39 7.07 0.55
C ILE A 22 0.32 8.15 -0.51
N PHE A 23 1.47 8.51 -1.05
CA PHE A 23 1.65 9.47 -2.12
C PHE A 23 2.04 8.77 -3.43
N HIS A 24 1.79 9.45 -4.54
CA HIS A 24 2.28 9.04 -5.85
C HIS A 24 3.25 10.08 -6.36
N GLY A 25 4.49 9.65 -6.61
CA GLY A 25 5.57 10.51 -7.07
C GLY A 25 5.32 11.13 -8.46
N GLU A 26 4.33 10.62 -9.21
CA GLU A 26 3.94 11.16 -10.51
C GLU A 26 3.34 12.58 -10.42
N LEU A 27 2.69 12.90 -9.29
CA LEU A 27 2.18 14.24 -9.00
C LEU A 27 2.18 14.46 -7.50
N ALA A 28 3.30 14.94 -6.98
CA ALA A 28 3.45 15.28 -5.57
C ALA A 28 4.10 16.67 -5.46
N ALA A 29 3.51 17.54 -4.64
CA ALA A 29 4.03 18.87 -4.34
C ALA A 29 4.34 19.00 -2.85
N PHE A 30 5.51 19.50 -2.53
CA PHE A 30 5.97 19.69 -1.17
C PHE A 30 6.37 21.16 -0.94
N ARG A 31 5.94 21.74 0.19
CA ARG A 31 6.46 23.03 0.61
C ARG A 31 7.95 22.90 0.90
N ARG A 32 8.79 23.68 0.19
CA ARG A 32 10.25 23.58 0.26
C ARG A 32 10.80 23.72 1.68
N SER A 33 10.24 24.64 2.48
CA SER A 33 10.66 24.81 3.88
C SER A 33 10.44 23.55 4.71
N LEU A 34 9.27 22.87 4.55
CA LEU A 34 8.98 21.63 5.26
C LEU A 34 9.82 20.46 4.74
N LEU A 35 10.10 20.42 3.45
CA LEU A 35 10.99 19.41 2.87
C LEU A 35 12.41 19.55 3.47
N ASN A 36 12.91 20.76 3.60
CA ASN A 36 14.21 21.01 4.24
C ASN A 36 14.18 20.62 5.73
N GLU A 37 13.10 20.94 6.44
CA GLU A 37 12.91 20.62 7.86
C GLU A 37 12.92 19.10 8.13
N VAL A 38 12.36 18.29 7.23
CA VAL A 38 12.40 16.81 7.36
C VAL A 38 13.69 16.19 6.86
N GLY A 39 14.61 16.96 6.30
CA GLY A 39 15.89 16.47 5.78
C GLY A 39 15.87 16.00 4.33
N GLY A 40 14.85 16.40 3.54
CA GLY A 40 14.70 16.03 2.14
C GLY A 40 14.05 14.66 1.93
N PHE A 41 14.21 14.13 0.73
CA PHE A 41 13.74 12.78 0.38
C PHE A 41 14.74 11.72 0.88
N PRO A 42 14.27 10.65 1.54
CA PRO A 42 15.14 9.57 1.98
C PRO A 42 15.68 8.78 0.78
N THR A 43 16.94 8.37 0.84
CA THR A 43 17.59 7.54 -0.18
C THR A 43 17.57 6.05 0.17
N SER A 44 17.11 5.71 1.37
CA SER A 44 17.12 4.33 1.91
C SER A 44 15.78 3.60 1.79
N ILE A 45 14.73 4.27 1.29
CA ILE A 45 13.36 3.75 1.19
C ILE A 45 12.85 4.01 -0.22
N GLY A 46 12.26 2.99 -0.84
CA GLY A 46 11.73 3.11 -2.20
C GLY A 46 10.44 3.94 -2.34
N ALA A 47 9.69 4.15 -1.25
CA ALA A 47 8.51 5.04 -1.18
C ALA A 47 8.91 6.38 -0.54
N ASP A 48 9.86 7.07 -1.13
CA ASP A 48 10.44 8.32 -0.65
C ASP A 48 9.41 9.45 -0.54
N ASP A 49 8.50 9.56 -1.50
CA ASP A 49 7.36 10.49 -1.52
C ASP A 49 6.41 10.26 -0.33
N SER A 50 5.94 9.03 -0.16
CA SER A 50 5.03 8.63 0.92
C SER A 50 5.66 8.78 2.29
N HIS A 51 6.94 8.41 2.41
CA HIS A 51 7.68 8.57 3.68
C HIS A 51 7.84 10.05 4.05
N THR A 52 8.27 10.88 3.10
CA THR A 52 8.42 12.32 3.31
C THR A 52 7.09 12.97 3.69
N ALA A 53 5.99 12.63 3.01
CA ALA A 53 4.65 13.10 3.32
C ALA A 53 4.24 12.73 4.76
N THR A 54 4.50 11.50 5.17
CA THR A 54 4.22 11.03 6.54
C THR A 54 5.09 11.73 7.58
N MET A 55 6.38 11.96 7.31
CA MET A 55 7.26 12.68 8.23
C MET A 55 6.83 14.15 8.43
N ILE A 56 6.32 14.78 7.38
CA ILE A 56 5.73 16.13 7.47
C ILE A 56 4.43 16.09 8.31
N ALA A 57 3.57 15.08 8.10
CA ALA A 57 2.35 14.92 8.88
C ALA A 57 2.62 14.66 10.37
N LEU A 58 3.67 13.91 10.70
CA LEU A 58 4.12 13.69 12.08
C LEU A 58 4.61 14.95 12.80
N ARG A 59 4.97 16.02 12.06
CA ARG A 59 5.31 17.35 12.60
C ARG A 59 4.10 18.27 12.81
N GLY A 60 2.88 17.74 12.65
CA GLY A 60 1.65 18.49 12.86
C GLY A 60 1.10 19.19 11.61
N TYR A 61 1.76 19.03 10.46
CA TYR A 61 1.23 19.50 9.18
C TYR A 61 0.30 18.47 8.56
N ARG A 62 -0.29 18.80 7.41
CA ARG A 62 -1.17 17.89 6.70
C ARG A 62 -0.59 17.53 5.33
N SER A 63 -0.61 16.25 5.03
CA SER A 63 -0.26 15.69 3.72
C SER A 63 -1.54 15.12 3.10
N ILE A 64 -2.06 15.79 2.06
CA ILE A 64 -3.39 15.52 1.53
C ILE A 64 -3.38 15.23 0.04
N ALA A 65 -4.28 14.38 -0.40
CA ALA A 65 -4.70 14.28 -1.79
C ALA A 65 -5.86 15.26 -2.02
N VAL A 66 -5.87 15.91 -3.18
CA VAL A 66 -6.94 16.84 -3.60
C VAL A 66 -7.69 16.25 -4.81
N ASP A 67 -8.98 16.53 -4.89
CA ASP A 67 -9.87 15.99 -5.93
C ASP A 67 -9.74 16.69 -7.28
N ASN A 68 -9.22 17.91 -7.29
CA ASN A 68 -9.06 18.75 -8.49
C ASN A 68 -7.66 18.67 -9.14
N ALA A 69 -6.75 17.85 -8.61
CA ALA A 69 -5.42 17.64 -9.19
C ALA A 69 -5.17 16.15 -9.42
N TRP A 70 -5.00 15.76 -10.66
CA TRP A 70 -4.77 14.38 -11.06
C TRP A 70 -3.78 14.28 -12.22
N CYS A 71 -3.14 13.14 -12.32
CA CYS A 71 -2.26 12.80 -13.44
C CYS A 71 -2.59 11.41 -13.97
N VAL A 72 -2.26 11.18 -15.23
CA VAL A 72 -2.37 9.86 -15.87
C VAL A 72 -0.99 9.25 -15.95
N GLU A 73 -0.79 8.10 -15.30
CA GLU A 73 0.42 7.32 -15.43
C GLU A 73 0.21 6.15 -16.38
N SER A 74 1.09 5.99 -17.36
CA SER A 74 1.08 4.83 -18.23
C SER A 74 1.53 3.58 -17.47
N VAL A 75 0.73 2.52 -17.55
CA VAL A 75 1.09 1.21 -17.01
C VAL A 75 2.15 0.57 -17.93
N PRO A 76 3.22 -0.07 -17.40
CA PRO A 76 4.20 -0.74 -18.21
C PRO A 76 3.57 -1.81 -19.10
N ARG A 77 3.88 -1.82 -20.41
CA ARG A 77 3.39 -2.83 -21.36
C ARG A 77 3.97 -4.21 -21.07
N GLY A 78 5.16 -4.30 -20.48
CA GLY A 78 5.81 -5.52 -20.05
C GLY A 78 6.27 -5.42 -18.60
N GLY A 79 6.39 -6.57 -17.92
CA GLY A 79 6.88 -6.61 -16.54
C GLY A 79 5.88 -6.09 -15.48
N TYR A 80 4.58 -6.09 -15.79
CA TYR A 80 3.52 -5.63 -14.87
C TYR A 80 3.63 -6.24 -13.47
N HIS A 81 3.87 -7.55 -13.39
CA HIS A 81 4.03 -8.24 -12.10
C HIS A 81 5.26 -7.75 -11.32
N LYS A 82 6.40 -7.57 -12.00
CA LYS A 82 7.61 -7.01 -11.36
C LYS A 82 7.36 -5.60 -10.83
N TRP A 83 6.67 -4.77 -11.61
CA TRP A 83 6.27 -3.43 -11.21
C TRP A 83 5.36 -3.44 -9.98
N ARG A 84 4.35 -4.35 -9.94
CA ARG A 84 3.45 -4.51 -8.79
C ARG A 84 4.19 -4.96 -7.53
N VAL A 85 5.05 -5.98 -7.64
CA VAL A 85 5.85 -6.48 -6.51
C VAL A 85 6.77 -5.39 -5.96
N ARG A 86 7.44 -4.63 -6.83
CA ARG A 86 8.31 -3.53 -6.39
C ARG A 86 7.51 -2.45 -5.65
N ARG A 87 6.37 -1.99 -6.18
CA ARG A 87 5.52 -1.03 -5.47
C ARG A 87 5.08 -1.56 -4.10
N ALA A 88 4.72 -2.83 -4.02
CA ALA A 88 4.39 -3.47 -2.75
C ALA A 88 5.59 -3.51 -1.79
N GLN A 89 6.83 -3.79 -2.27
CA GLN A 89 8.05 -3.73 -1.46
C GLN A 89 8.26 -2.33 -0.87
N HIS A 90 8.06 -1.28 -1.67
CA HIS A 90 8.20 0.11 -1.23
C HIS A 90 7.17 0.47 -0.13
N LEU A 91 5.91 0.05 -0.28
CA LEU A 91 4.88 0.27 0.74
C LEU A 91 5.20 -0.48 2.05
N ILE A 92 5.66 -1.73 1.96
CA ILE A 92 6.07 -2.50 3.14
C ILE A 92 7.23 -1.81 3.87
N GLN A 93 8.25 -1.34 3.15
CA GLN A 93 9.39 -0.61 3.72
C GLN A 93 8.91 0.68 4.41
N HIS A 94 8.01 1.42 3.77
CA HIS A 94 7.42 2.63 4.31
C HIS A 94 6.68 2.37 5.62
N PHE A 95 5.71 1.45 5.63
CA PHE A 95 4.89 1.17 6.82
C PHE A 95 5.70 0.52 7.94
N ALA A 96 6.65 -0.37 7.64
CA ALA A 96 7.55 -0.94 8.64
C ALA A 96 8.41 0.13 9.33
N THR A 97 8.85 1.14 8.58
CA THR A 97 9.60 2.27 9.15
C THR A 97 8.67 3.20 9.95
N THR A 98 7.47 3.45 9.46
CA THR A 98 6.47 4.33 10.07
C THR A 98 5.95 3.79 11.41
N LEU A 99 5.91 2.46 11.60
CA LEU A 99 5.55 1.83 12.89
C LEU A 99 6.27 2.45 14.10
N ARG A 100 7.54 2.80 13.94
CA ARG A 100 8.37 3.37 15.01
C ARG A 100 7.91 4.78 15.44
N HIS A 101 7.08 5.42 14.63
CA HIS A 101 6.61 6.79 14.83
C HIS A 101 5.13 6.90 15.23
N LEU A 102 4.42 5.76 15.33
CA LEU A 102 2.97 5.76 15.64
C LEU A 102 2.64 6.47 16.96
N THR A 103 3.50 6.35 17.97
CA THR A 103 3.30 6.98 19.27
C THR A 103 3.40 8.52 19.22
N LYS A 104 4.12 9.06 18.21
CA LYS A 104 4.32 10.49 18.00
C LYS A 104 3.21 11.12 17.15
N ALA A 105 2.37 10.31 16.51
CA ALA A 105 1.31 10.77 15.65
C ALA A 105 0.15 11.36 16.46
N SER A 106 -0.45 12.45 15.96
CA SER A 106 -1.74 12.95 16.46
C SER A 106 -2.82 11.90 16.33
N SER A 107 -3.91 11.98 17.10
CA SER A 107 -4.96 10.96 17.13
C SER A 107 -5.54 10.64 15.74
N GLY A 108 -5.84 11.66 14.94
CA GLY A 108 -6.37 11.49 13.59
C GLY A 108 -5.37 10.81 12.64
N LEU A 109 -4.12 11.27 12.63
CA LEU A 109 -3.05 10.65 11.83
C LEU A 109 -2.77 9.23 12.29
N ARG A 110 -2.75 8.97 13.61
CA ARG A 110 -2.50 7.64 14.17
C ARG A 110 -3.54 6.63 13.74
N GLY A 111 -4.83 7.01 13.71
CA GLY A 111 -5.89 6.15 13.21
C GLY A 111 -5.67 5.72 11.77
N VAL A 112 -5.36 6.66 10.88
CA VAL A 112 -5.06 6.37 9.47
C VAL A 112 -3.82 5.46 9.35
N LEU A 113 -2.73 5.79 10.04
CA LEU A 113 -1.50 5.01 10.00
C LEU A 113 -1.68 3.59 10.54
N LEU A 114 -2.49 3.39 11.59
CA LEU A 114 -2.80 2.07 12.13
C LEU A 114 -3.57 1.22 11.12
N VAL A 115 -4.60 1.77 10.48
CA VAL A 115 -5.39 1.08 9.47
C VAL A 115 -4.50 0.69 8.28
N GLU A 116 -3.76 1.64 7.71
CA GLU A 116 -2.89 1.39 6.57
C GLU A 116 -1.75 0.40 6.90
N THR A 117 -1.15 0.52 8.08
CA THR A 117 -0.14 -0.43 8.57
C THR A 117 -0.73 -1.84 8.70
N HIS A 118 -1.94 -1.96 9.27
CA HIS A 118 -2.62 -3.24 9.37
C HIS A 118 -2.88 -3.84 7.98
N LEU A 119 -3.42 -3.07 7.05
CA LEU A 119 -3.75 -3.52 5.70
C LEU A 119 -2.53 -3.95 4.88
N HIS A 120 -1.36 -3.33 5.11
CA HIS A 120 -0.16 -3.58 4.31
C HIS A 120 0.82 -4.56 4.97
N LEU A 121 0.92 -4.62 6.30
CA LEU A 121 1.89 -5.49 6.98
C LEU A 121 1.26 -6.74 7.58
N PHE A 122 0.07 -6.66 8.16
CA PHE A 122 -0.51 -7.77 8.92
C PHE A 122 -1.59 -8.52 8.13
N ASN A 123 -2.51 -7.81 7.50
CA ASN A 123 -3.64 -8.41 6.81
C ASN A 123 -3.26 -9.42 5.72
N PRO A 124 -2.20 -9.23 4.90
CA PRO A 124 -1.77 -10.23 3.94
C PRO A 124 -1.44 -11.58 4.57
N TRP A 125 -0.79 -11.57 5.72
CA TRP A 125 -0.40 -12.78 6.45
C TRP A 125 -1.58 -13.42 7.16
N ILE A 126 -2.46 -12.63 7.78
CA ILE A 126 -3.70 -13.12 8.39
C ILE A 126 -4.53 -13.85 7.32
N LEU A 127 -4.68 -13.27 6.14
CA LEU A 127 -5.41 -13.88 5.03
C LEU A 127 -4.75 -15.17 4.55
N ALA A 128 -3.42 -15.18 4.41
CA ALA A 128 -2.68 -16.38 4.00
C ALA A 128 -2.85 -17.52 5.01
N VAL A 129 -2.68 -17.23 6.31
CA VAL A 129 -2.86 -18.21 7.39
C VAL A 129 -4.31 -18.70 7.44
N ALA A 130 -5.29 -17.79 7.40
CA ALA A 130 -6.71 -18.17 7.40
C ALA A 130 -7.07 -19.07 6.21
N THR A 131 -6.58 -18.73 5.01
CA THR A 131 -6.80 -19.56 3.82
C THR A 131 -6.17 -20.95 3.97
N THR A 132 -4.95 -21.03 4.51
CA THR A 132 -4.27 -22.31 4.76
C THR A 132 -5.04 -23.18 5.76
N ILE A 133 -5.54 -22.58 6.85
CA ILE A 133 -6.37 -23.28 7.84
C ILE A 133 -7.67 -23.78 7.21
N LEU A 134 -8.36 -22.94 6.43
CA LEU A 134 -9.60 -23.33 5.74
C LEU A 134 -9.36 -24.48 4.76
N LEU A 135 -8.26 -24.46 4.00
CA LEU A 135 -7.88 -25.54 3.09
C LEU A 135 -7.64 -26.84 3.87
N TYR A 136 -6.89 -26.80 4.96
CA TYR A 136 -6.65 -27.96 5.80
C TYR A 136 -7.97 -28.54 6.36
N LEU A 137 -8.83 -27.69 6.91
CA LEU A 137 -10.12 -28.12 7.45
C LEU A 137 -11.05 -28.69 6.37
N ALA A 138 -11.05 -28.10 5.18
CA ALA A 138 -11.85 -28.63 4.06
C ALA A 138 -11.37 -30.02 3.62
N ILE A 139 -10.05 -30.24 3.57
CA ILE A 139 -9.45 -31.55 3.25
C ILE A 139 -9.80 -32.58 4.33
N THR A 140 -9.88 -32.20 5.60
CA THR A 140 -10.26 -33.08 6.72
C THR A 140 -11.77 -33.26 6.84
N GLY A 141 -12.57 -32.75 5.89
CA GLY A 141 -14.01 -33.03 5.81
C GLY A 141 -14.93 -31.97 6.41
N SER A 142 -14.41 -30.79 6.79
CA SER A 142 -15.25 -29.70 7.29
C SER A 142 -16.07 -29.05 6.18
N LEU A 143 -17.38 -29.27 6.17
CA LEU A 143 -18.31 -28.66 5.21
C LEU A 143 -18.34 -27.13 5.32
N THR A 144 -18.25 -26.60 6.54
CA THR A 144 -18.21 -25.17 6.79
C THR A 144 -16.97 -24.52 6.12
N ALA A 145 -15.78 -25.12 6.28
CA ALA A 145 -14.57 -24.62 5.66
C ALA A 145 -14.64 -24.69 4.12
N LEU A 146 -15.18 -25.78 3.58
CA LEU A 146 -15.41 -25.92 2.13
C LEU A 146 -16.36 -24.83 1.63
N THR A 147 -17.48 -24.59 2.32
CA THR A 147 -18.44 -23.54 1.96
C THR A 147 -17.81 -22.16 1.96
N LEU A 148 -16.99 -21.83 2.95
CA LEU A 148 -16.28 -20.53 3.02
C LEU A 148 -15.26 -20.37 1.89
N LEU A 149 -14.54 -21.43 1.52
CA LEU A 149 -13.62 -21.41 0.38
C LEU A 149 -14.35 -21.23 -0.95
N VAL A 150 -15.47 -21.93 -1.14
CA VAL A 150 -16.31 -21.79 -2.34
C VAL A 150 -16.86 -20.38 -2.43
N LEU A 151 -17.37 -19.80 -1.32
CA LEU A 151 -17.85 -18.43 -1.27
C LEU A 151 -16.73 -17.43 -1.60
N GLY A 152 -15.54 -17.59 -0.97
CA GLY A 152 -14.39 -16.72 -1.22
C GLY A 152 -13.90 -16.78 -2.66
N THR A 153 -13.89 -17.97 -3.28
CA THR A 153 -13.52 -18.12 -4.70
C THR A 153 -14.59 -17.56 -5.65
N THR A 154 -15.87 -17.75 -5.34
CA THR A 154 -16.97 -17.15 -6.11
C THR A 154 -16.92 -15.63 -6.08
N LEU A 155 -16.61 -15.03 -4.92
CA LEU A 155 -16.45 -13.57 -4.78
C LEU A 155 -15.32 -12.99 -5.65
N LEU A 156 -14.38 -13.79 -6.16
CA LEU A 156 -13.36 -13.32 -7.13
C LEU A 156 -13.97 -12.85 -8.46
N VAL A 157 -15.20 -13.19 -8.76
CA VAL A 157 -15.95 -12.62 -9.90
C VAL A 157 -16.17 -11.13 -9.70
N TYR A 158 -16.38 -10.70 -8.46
CA TYR A 158 -16.55 -9.28 -8.11
C TYR A 158 -15.22 -8.54 -8.17
N ARG A 159 -15.10 -7.60 -9.11
CA ARG A 159 -13.86 -6.91 -9.48
C ARG A 159 -13.13 -6.24 -8.29
N PRO A 160 -13.80 -5.49 -7.38
CA PRO A 160 -13.11 -4.88 -6.23
C PRO A 160 -12.48 -5.91 -5.30
N TYR A 161 -13.19 -7.00 -4.99
CA TYR A 161 -12.68 -8.08 -4.15
C TYR A 161 -11.48 -8.77 -4.79
N ARG A 162 -11.58 -9.14 -6.07
CA ARG A 162 -10.45 -9.72 -6.81
C ARG A 162 -9.22 -8.80 -6.79
N THR A 163 -9.42 -7.50 -6.97
CA THR A 163 -8.34 -6.51 -6.93
C THR A 163 -7.68 -6.45 -5.56
N TRP A 164 -8.49 -6.48 -4.49
CA TRP A 164 -8.01 -6.50 -3.13
C TRP A 164 -7.22 -7.78 -2.82
N ILE A 165 -7.76 -8.97 -3.11
CA ILE A 165 -7.05 -10.26 -2.95
C ILE A 165 -5.73 -10.28 -3.71
N THR A 166 -5.74 -9.85 -4.98
CA THR A 166 -4.51 -9.79 -5.79
C THR A 166 -3.47 -8.86 -5.15
N THR A 167 -3.89 -7.74 -4.55
CA THR A 167 -2.99 -6.85 -3.85
C THR A 167 -2.38 -7.51 -2.61
N GLN A 168 -3.19 -8.25 -1.83
CA GLN A 168 -2.68 -8.99 -0.67
C GLN A 168 -1.62 -10.03 -1.07
N LEU A 169 -1.82 -10.74 -2.18
CA LEU A 169 -0.82 -11.67 -2.71
C LEU A 169 0.49 -10.97 -3.10
N TYR A 170 0.42 -9.81 -3.75
CA TYR A 170 1.62 -9.02 -4.05
C TYR A 170 2.34 -8.54 -2.78
N LEU A 171 1.63 -8.20 -1.72
CA LEU A 171 2.21 -7.82 -0.44
C LEU A 171 2.93 -9.01 0.23
N VAL A 172 2.36 -10.22 0.21
CA VAL A 172 3.06 -11.43 0.69
C VAL A 172 4.35 -11.66 -0.10
N ILE A 173 4.27 -11.69 -1.44
CA ILE A 173 5.44 -11.89 -2.31
C ILE A 173 6.49 -10.80 -2.04
N ALA A 174 6.08 -9.55 -1.91
CA ALA A 174 6.97 -8.42 -1.66
C ALA A 174 7.62 -8.50 -0.28
N THR A 175 6.90 -8.93 0.75
CA THR A 175 7.47 -9.13 2.10
C THR A 175 8.57 -10.20 2.07
N ILE A 176 8.28 -11.34 1.44
CA ILE A 176 9.25 -12.41 1.27
C ILE A 176 10.47 -11.90 0.49
N ARG A 177 10.24 -11.20 -0.64
CA ARG A 177 11.32 -10.67 -1.45
C ARG A 177 12.18 -9.63 -0.74
N ASN A 178 11.61 -8.81 0.15
CA ASN A 178 12.34 -7.83 0.97
C ASN A 178 13.39 -8.47 1.91
N LEU A 179 13.32 -9.79 2.16
CA LEU A 179 14.32 -10.50 2.95
C LEU A 179 15.66 -10.66 2.18
N TRP A 180 15.61 -10.72 0.84
CA TRP A 180 16.80 -10.93 -0.01
C TRP A 180 17.17 -9.70 -0.85
N THR A 181 16.17 -8.95 -1.32
CA THR A 181 16.41 -7.81 -2.22
C THR A 181 15.59 -6.59 -1.80
N ARG A 182 16.28 -5.49 -1.47
CA ARG A 182 15.64 -4.19 -1.23
C ARG A 182 15.82 -3.33 -2.48
N GLU A 183 14.88 -3.43 -3.41
CA GLU A 183 14.87 -2.53 -4.56
C GLU A 183 14.48 -1.13 -4.08
N ILE A 184 15.43 -0.18 -4.13
CA ILE A 184 15.22 1.22 -3.75
C ILE A 184 15.09 2.08 -5.01
N ALA A 185 15.89 1.77 -6.05
CA ALA A 185 15.97 2.58 -7.25
C ALA A 185 15.01 2.11 -8.36
N TRP A 186 14.53 3.09 -9.14
CA TRP A 186 13.70 2.82 -10.32
C TRP A 186 14.57 2.31 -11.48
N GLY A 187 14.42 1.06 -11.88
CA GLY A 187 14.95 0.57 -13.15
C GLY A 187 14.27 1.29 -14.33
N LYS A 188 15.01 1.63 -15.38
CA LYS A 188 14.46 2.17 -16.62
C LYS A 188 13.41 1.21 -17.18
N GLN A 189 12.18 1.67 -17.35
CA GLN A 189 11.11 0.90 -17.98
C GLN A 189 10.71 1.58 -19.28
N ALA A 190 10.51 0.77 -20.35
CA ALA A 190 9.90 1.27 -21.56
C ALA A 190 8.44 1.62 -21.27
N LYS A 191 8.14 2.90 -21.24
CA LYS A 191 6.76 3.40 -21.11
C LYS A 191 6.06 3.34 -22.46
N ALA A 192 4.78 2.95 -22.48
CA ALA A 192 3.94 3.15 -23.64
C ALA A 192 3.81 4.66 -23.91
N ARG A 193 4.12 5.08 -25.13
CA ARG A 193 3.74 6.41 -25.63
C ARG A 193 2.26 6.43 -25.96
#